data_c7e732d3283f1be1445d17019bbf51de
#
_entry.id   c7e732d3283f1be1445d17019bbf51de
#
_cell.length_a   1.000
_cell.length_b   1.000
_cell.length_c   1.000
_cell.angle_alpha   90.00
_cell.angle_beta   90.00
_cell.angle_gamma   90.00
#
_symmetry.space_group_name_H-M   'P 1'
#
loop_
_entity.id
_entity.type
_entity.pdbx_description
1 polymer ?
#
loop_
_entity_poly.entity_id
_entity_poly.type
_entity_poly.pdbx_seq_one_letter_code
_entity_poly.pdbx_strand_id
1 'polypeptide(L)'
;MTEPNSIIQNGPYIGRSLPRFEDLRLVRGAGRYTDDIAVPGQAYAVFLRSPHAHAHIKRIDTAAARAMLGVLAVLTGADYIADGLKGVLQRPNPAGAVDIKLRAFAPEKRPILEERQLPIVPDRVRYPGEIVAMVIAESYLAACDAAEVIVVDYEILPAATDARAAIGAEPIWQSAADNVALDQDFGDRDAVANAFASAELVVEHTFRNQRIVNAQMEPRSGVASYDPTSDSYTLMSGNQGVHVPRAVVAECFGVPETKLRFICPDVGGGFGLRNNLYPEQAAILWAAKRVGQPVKWTNDRSESFLTDYQGRDMQTTARLALTRDGRIIAYHVDHIGGVGGQTVTYVPLSNAYRVATTVYDIPLMHMRCRAVMTNTVPTAPFRGAGRPEATLVLERLIDIAAARLGIDRVALRRKNMIKREKLPYDTASGLRYDSGDFTGNMRRVLDQADWNGFAARRRNARKRGRLAGIGISRSEERRVGKECRL
;
A
#
# COMPACT_ATOMS: atom_id res chain seq x y z
N MET A 1 27.19 27.17 22.37
CA MET A 1 25.89 26.86 23.02
C MET A 1 24.97 28.04 22.70
N THR A 2 24.22 27.95 21.62
CA THR A 2 23.22 28.93 21.20
C THR A 2 21.93 28.59 21.92
N GLU A 3 21.39 29.58 22.64
CA GLU A 3 20.19 29.46 23.48
C GLU A 3 18.97 28.97 22.64
N PRO A 4 18.08 28.14 23.23
CA PRO A 4 16.89 27.62 22.52
C PRO A 4 15.78 28.66 22.31
N ASN A 5 15.95 29.91 22.68
CA ASN A 5 14.86 30.90 22.76
C ASN A 5 14.74 31.87 21.56
N SER A 6 15.49 31.71 20.48
CA SER A 6 15.40 32.63 19.33
C SER A 6 14.40 32.21 18.22
N ILE A 7 13.53 31.24 18.47
CA ILE A 7 12.67 30.65 17.42
C ILE A 7 11.27 31.28 17.35
N ILE A 8 10.89 32.15 18.26
CA ILE A 8 9.61 32.88 18.18
C ILE A 8 9.83 34.20 17.43
N GLN A 9 10.01 34.11 16.12
CA GLN A 9 9.83 35.28 15.26
C GLN A 9 8.33 35.55 15.09
N ASN A 10 7.84 36.70 15.55
CA ASN A 10 6.47 37.15 15.39
C ASN A 10 6.09 37.22 13.90
N GLY A 11 5.09 36.45 13.46
CA GLY A 11 4.54 36.45 12.10
C GLY A 11 3.85 35.13 11.73
N PRO A 12 3.15 35.03 10.60
CA PRO A 12 2.40 33.85 10.22
C PRO A 12 3.31 32.62 10.02
N TYR A 13 2.87 31.48 10.50
CA TYR A 13 3.60 30.20 10.37
C TYR A 13 3.55 29.60 8.97
N ILE A 14 2.60 30.04 8.14
CA ILE A 14 2.44 29.56 6.76
C ILE A 14 3.68 29.91 5.93
N GLY A 15 4.26 28.89 5.28
CA GLY A 15 5.45 29.04 4.42
C GLY A 15 6.78 29.04 5.17
N ARG A 16 6.80 28.91 6.48
CA ARG A 16 8.04 28.80 7.28
C ARG A 16 8.49 27.35 7.39
N SER A 17 9.81 27.15 7.38
CA SER A 17 10.42 25.88 7.73
C SER A 17 10.59 25.83 9.26
N LEU A 18 9.69 25.12 9.93
CA LEU A 18 9.76 24.93 11.37
C LEU A 18 10.40 23.57 11.65
N PRO A 19 11.36 23.46 12.60
CA PRO A 19 11.84 22.20 13.10
C PRO A 19 10.70 21.47 13.81
N ARG A 20 10.65 20.14 13.69
CA ARG A 20 9.70 19.33 14.44
C ARG A 20 10.11 19.28 15.91
N PHE A 21 9.13 19.14 16.78
CA PHE A 21 9.37 19.09 18.23
C PHE A 21 10.30 17.93 18.62
N GLU A 22 10.21 16.82 17.87
CA GLU A 22 10.97 15.60 18.10
C GLU A 22 12.38 15.62 17.51
N ASP A 23 12.70 16.53 16.58
CA ASP A 23 13.94 16.49 15.80
C ASP A 23 15.18 16.45 16.69
N LEU A 24 15.23 17.29 17.74
CA LEU A 24 16.39 17.35 18.63
C LEU A 24 16.63 16.04 19.38
N ARG A 25 15.56 15.39 19.84
CA ARG A 25 15.62 14.11 20.53
C ARG A 25 16.06 13.00 19.59
N LEU A 26 15.48 12.96 18.38
CA LEU A 26 15.77 11.90 17.39
C LEU A 26 17.22 11.98 16.88
N VAL A 27 17.72 13.18 16.53
CA VAL A 27 19.10 13.33 16.01
C VAL A 27 20.18 13.09 17.09
N ARG A 28 19.80 13.08 18.36
CA ARG A 28 20.69 12.74 19.49
C ARG A 28 20.67 11.25 19.86
N GLY A 29 19.96 10.41 19.11
CA GLY A 29 19.83 8.99 19.40
C GLY A 29 18.92 8.68 20.60
N ALA A 30 18.06 9.61 21.02
CA ALA A 30 17.10 9.42 22.10
C ALA A 30 15.70 9.03 21.58
N GLY A 31 15.61 8.53 20.35
CA GLY A 31 14.41 7.88 19.82
C GLY A 31 14.08 6.60 20.60
N ARG A 32 12.79 6.28 20.69
CA ARG A 32 12.31 5.05 21.32
C ARG A 32 11.36 4.34 20.36
N TYR A 33 11.92 3.45 19.59
CA TYR A 33 11.19 2.62 18.64
C TYR A 33 10.63 1.39 19.35
N THR A 34 9.74 0.65 18.70
CA THR A 34 9.07 -0.49 19.35
C THR A 34 10.07 -1.55 19.84
N ASP A 35 11.14 -1.81 19.08
CA ASP A 35 12.13 -2.80 19.48
C ASP A 35 13.03 -2.35 20.64
N ASP A 36 13.14 -1.04 20.90
CA ASP A 36 13.85 -0.50 22.08
C ASP A 36 13.06 -0.71 23.39
N ILE A 37 11.78 -1.11 23.29
CA ILE A 37 10.91 -1.25 24.47
C ILE A 37 11.05 -2.65 25.04
N ALA A 38 11.40 -2.72 26.32
CA ALA A 38 11.37 -3.92 27.11
C ALA A 38 10.36 -3.79 28.24
N VAL A 39 9.61 -4.85 28.49
CA VAL A 39 8.63 -4.95 29.59
C VAL A 39 9.07 -6.07 30.54
N PRO A 40 9.08 -5.83 31.88
CA PRO A 40 9.48 -6.86 32.83
C PRO A 40 8.68 -8.16 32.63
N GLY A 41 9.38 -9.31 32.67
CA GLY A 41 8.76 -10.62 32.50
C GLY A 41 8.28 -10.93 31.08
N GLN A 42 8.73 -10.18 30.06
CA GLN A 42 8.32 -10.45 28.69
C GLN A 42 8.89 -11.78 28.17
N ALA A 43 8.04 -12.48 27.43
CA ALA A 43 8.40 -13.60 26.56
C ALA A 43 8.63 -13.12 25.12
N TYR A 44 9.21 -13.98 24.28
CA TYR A 44 9.53 -13.67 22.89
C TYR A 44 8.76 -14.59 21.95
N ALA A 45 8.15 -14.01 20.93
CA ALA A 45 7.47 -14.75 19.87
C ALA A 45 8.34 -14.83 18.61
N VAL A 46 8.36 -16.02 17.99
CA VAL A 46 8.90 -16.27 16.66
C VAL A 46 7.84 -16.96 15.83
N PHE A 47 7.67 -16.53 14.58
CA PHE A 47 6.70 -17.10 13.66
C PHE A 47 7.35 -18.09 12.71
N LEU A 48 6.83 -19.32 12.65
CA LEU A 48 7.12 -20.24 11.57
C LEU A 48 6.27 -19.85 10.35
N ARG A 49 6.94 -19.61 9.24
CA ARG A 49 6.30 -19.12 8.00
C ARG A 49 6.40 -20.15 6.89
N SER A 50 5.37 -20.21 6.05
CA SER A 50 5.39 -21.07 4.88
C SER A 50 6.40 -20.59 3.83
N PRO A 51 7.25 -21.48 3.29
CA PRO A 51 8.08 -21.20 2.13
C PRO A 51 7.31 -21.29 0.80
N HIS A 52 6.10 -21.86 0.82
CA HIS A 52 5.32 -22.15 -0.39
C HIS A 52 4.37 -21.00 -0.71
N ALA A 53 4.22 -20.75 -2.02
CA ALA A 53 3.29 -19.75 -2.52
C ALA A 53 1.82 -20.22 -2.43
N HIS A 54 1.58 -21.53 -2.50
CA HIS A 54 0.26 -22.12 -2.43
C HIS A 54 0.38 -23.60 -2.05
N ALA A 55 -0.21 -23.98 -0.94
CA ALA A 55 -0.19 -25.37 -0.47
C ALA A 55 -1.30 -25.65 0.54
N HIS A 56 -1.78 -26.87 0.59
CA HIS A 56 -2.49 -27.37 1.75
C HIS A 56 -1.52 -27.76 2.86
N ILE A 57 -1.87 -27.46 4.10
CA ILE A 57 -1.18 -27.95 5.30
C ILE A 57 -1.84 -29.26 5.68
N LYS A 58 -1.12 -30.39 5.51
CA LYS A 58 -1.63 -31.71 5.87
C LYS A 58 -1.45 -31.99 7.37
N ARG A 59 -0.31 -31.54 7.95
CA ARG A 59 0.04 -31.77 9.33
C ARG A 59 1.06 -30.75 9.80
N ILE A 60 0.94 -30.33 11.05
CA ILE A 60 1.95 -29.56 11.78
C ILE A 60 2.35 -30.38 13.01
N ASP A 61 3.60 -30.84 13.09
CA ASP A 61 4.12 -31.54 14.25
C ASP A 61 4.91 -30.57 15.13
N THR A 62 4.36 -30.27 16.28
CA THR A 62 4.91 -29.33 17.26
C THR A 62 5.47 -30.03 18.50
N ALA A 63 5.46 -31.39 18.58
CA ALA A 63 5.76 -32.11 19.78
C ALA A 63 7.19 -31.86 20.28
N ALA A 64 8.18 -31.92 19.38
CA ALA A 64 9.58 -31.65 19.72
C ALA A 64 9.77 -30.20 20.22
N ALA A 65 9.19 -29.22 19.54
CA ALA A 65 9.28 -27.82 19.94
C ALA A 65 8.66 -27.56 21.33
N ARG A 66 7.49 -28.14 21.61
CA ARG A 66 6.83 -28.03 22.93
C ARG A 66 7.64 -28.62 24.09
N ALA A 67 8.50 -29.58 23.81
CA ALA A 67 9.34 -30.26 24.84
C ALA A 67 10.67 -29.52 25.11
N MET A 68 11.00 -28.47 24.34
CA MET A 68 12.26 -27.74 24.51
C MET A 68 12.24 -26.85 25.75
N LEU A 69 13.39 -26.76 26.43
CA LEU A 69 13.57 -25.94 27.63
C LEU A 69 13.35 -24.45 27.29
N GLY A 70 12.60 -23.76 28.13
CA GLY A 70 12.30 -22.32 27.96
C GLY A 70 11.17 -22.02 26.96
N VAL A 71 10.58 -23.04 26.32
CA VAL A 71 9.38 -22.87 25.49
C VAL A 71 8.14 -22.79 26.37
N LEU A 72 7.40 -21.70 26.27
CA LEU A 72 6.18 -21.47 27.04
C LEU A 72 4.94 -21.99 26.31
N ALA A 73 4.89 -21.80 24.98
CA ALA A 73 3.81 -22.29 24.13
C ALA A 73 4.26 -22.43 22.67
N VAL A 74 3.64 -23.37 21.96
CA VAL A 74 3.67 -23.46 20.50
C VAL A 74 2.20 -23.42 20.03
N LEU A 75 1.82 -22.37 19.35
CA LEU A 75 0.44 -22.06 18.97
C LEU A 75 0.26 -22.18 17.47
N THR A 76 -0.88 -22.75 17.05
CA THR A 76 -1.25 -22.98 15.65
C THR A 76 -2.58 -22.30 15.30
N GLY A 77 -2.96 -22.33 14.03
CA GLY A 77 -4.26 -21.83 13.60
C GLY A 77 -5.44 -22.60 14.22
N ALA A 78 -5.25 -23.88 14.50
CA ALA A 78 -6.26 -24.69 15.21
C ALA A 78 -6.50 -24.21 16.64
N ASP A 79 -5.43 -23.84 17.36
CA ASP A 79 -5.52 -23.28 18.72
C ASP A 79 -6.26 -21.93 18.70
N TYR A 80 -6.00 -21.08 17.68
CA TYR A 80 -6.65 -19.79 17.53
C TYR A 80 -8.17 -19.92 17.30
N ILE A 81 -8.56 -20.88 16.46
CA ILE A 81 -9.98 -21.19 16.18
C ILE A 81 -10.65 -21.80 17.42
N ALA A 82 -9.97 -22.70 18.13
CA ALA A 82 -10.50 -23.34 19.34
C ALA A 82 -10.80 -22.31 20.45
N ASP A 83 -10.06 -21.20 20.52
CA ASP A 83 -10.34 -20.10 21.45
C ASP A 83 -11.52 -19.20 20.98
N GLY A 84 -12.19 -19.55 19.90
CA GLY A 84 -13.39 -18.86 19.39
C GLY A 84 -13.12 -17.50 18.73
N LEU A 85 -11.86 -17.20 18.40
CA LEU A 85 -11.45 -15.93 17.82
C LEU A 85 -11.72 -15.89 16.30
N LYS A 86 -11.99 -14.70 15.79
CA LYS A 86 -12.27 -14.48 14.38
C LYS A 86 -11.01 -14.02 13.64
N GLY A 87 -10.95 -14.31 12.34
CA GLY A 87 -9.90 -13.76 11.48
C GLY A 87 -9.97 -12.23 11.34
N VAL A 88 -8.85 -11.64 11.01
CA VAL A 88 -8.73 -10.21 10.69
C VAL A 88 -9.56 -9.91 9.46
N LEU A 89 -10.56 -9.04 9.59
CA LEU A 89 -11.31 -8.50 8.47
C LEU A 89 -10.75 -7.11 8.12
N GLN A 90 -9.90 -7.07 7.12
CA GLN A 90 -9.56 -5.80 6.50
C GLN A 90 -10.75 -5.39 5.64
N ARG A 91 -11.28 -4.19 5.84
CA ARG A 91 -12.30 -3.65 4.95
C ARG A 91 -11.61 -3.00 3.75
N PRO A 92 -11.44 -3.72 2.63
CA PRO A 92 -10.60 -3.26 1.53
C PRO A 92 -11.20 -2.06 0.80
N ASN A 93 -12.52 -1.91 0.87
CA ASN A 93 -13.21 -0.75 0.32
C ASN A 93 -13.30 0.35 1.39
N PRO A 94 -12.57 1.48 1.23
CA PRO A 94 -12.57 2.54 2.21
C PRO A 94 -13.92 3.29 2.18
N ALA A 95 -14.91 2.81 2.91
CA ALA A 95 -16.19 3.51 3.13
C ALA A 95 -16.02 4.94 3.70
N GLY A 96 -14.82 5.26 4.20
CA GLY A 96 -14.44 6.53 4.79
C GLY A 96 -13.29 7.25 4.08
N ALA A 97 -13.02 6.99 2.80
CA ALA A 97 -12.06 7.82 2.05
C ALA A 97 -12.59 9.26 2.01
N VAL A 98 -11.92 10.11 2.78
CA VAL A 98 -12.40 11.43 3.25
C VAL A 98 -12.78 12.39 2.11
N ASP A 99 -12.23 12.21 0.90
CA ASP A 99 -12.38 13.18 -0.18
C ASP A 99 -13.42 12.82 -1.26
N ILE A 100 -13.83 11.56 -1.34
CA ILE A 100 -14.87 11.15 -2.26
C ILE A 100 -15.59 9.95 -1.64
N LYS A 101 -16.88 10.12 -1.41
CA LYS A 101 -17.81 9.00 -1.31
C LYS A 101 -17.79 8.29 -2.67
N LEU A 102 -16.82 7.42 -2.85
CA LEU A 102 -16.75 6.58 -4.03
C LEU A 102 -17.93 5.62 -3.97
N ARG A 103 -19.05 6.03 -4.48
CA ARG A 103 -20.05 5.10 -5.05
C ARG A 103 -19.43 4.24 -6.16
N ALA A 104 -18.14 4.40 -6.35
CA ALA A 104 -17.31 3.79 -7.36
C ALA A 104 -17.27 2.25 -7.21
N PHE A 105 -17.34 1.74 -6.00
CA PHE A 105 -17.36 0.30 -5.75
C PHE A 105 -18.78 -0.11 -5.33
N ALA A 106 -19.69 -0.08 -6.30
CA ALA A 106 -21.08 -0.45 -6.08
C ALA A 106 -21.20 -1.98 -5.97
N PRO A 107 -21.60 -2.53 -4.83
CA PRO A 107 -21.74 -3.97 -4.65
C PRO A 107 -22.86 -4.59 -5.49
N GLU A 108 -23.72 -3.77 -6.10
CA GLU A 108 -24.86 -4.25 -6.91
C GLU A 108 -24.43 -4.95 -8.20
N LYS A 109 -23.24 -4.64 -8.75
CA LYS A 109 -22.77 -5.22 -10.01
C LYS A 109 -22.02 -6.55 -9.80
N ARG A 110 -21.17 -6.60 -8.80
CA ARG A 110 -20.45 -7.79 -8.35
C ARG A 110 -20.12 -7.63 -6.87
N PRO A 111 -20.36 -8.63 -6.01
CA PRO A 111 -19.92 -8.58 -4.62
C PRO A 111 -18.41 -8.33 -4.54
N ILE A 112 -18.01 -7.40 -3.68
CA ILE A 112 -16.60 -7.15 -3.40
C ILE A 112 -16.13 -8.23 -2.43
N LEU A 113 -15.02 -8.89 -2.76
CA LEU A 113 -14.46 -9.91 -1.89
C LEU A 113 -13.93 -9.28 -0.61
N GLU A 114 -14.46 -9.74 0.52
CA GLU A 114 -14.00 -9.41 1.87
C GLU A 114 -13.82 -10.72 2.66
N GLU A 115 -12.58 -11.19 2.75
CA GLU A 115 -12.23 -12.44 3.45
C GLU A 115 -11.55 -12.16 4.78
N ARG A 116 -11.81 -13.02 5.76
CA ARG A 116 -11.15 -12.97 7.07
C ARG A 116 -9.84 -13.73 7.03
N GLN A 117 -8.73 -13.03 7.22
CA GLN A 117 -7.42 -13.64 7.34
C GLN A 117 -7.22 -14.12 8.78
N LEU A 118 -7.07 -15.41 8.99
CA LEU A 118 -6.62 -15.92 10.26
C LEU A 118 -5.16 -15.47 10.52
N PRO A 119 -4.83 -15.00 11.73
CA PRO A 119 -3.46 -14.61 12.05
C PRO A 119 -2.45 -15.75 11.87
N ILE A 120 -2.88 -16.98 12.09
CA ILE A 120 -2.13 -18.21 11.84
C ILE A 120 -3.03 -19.12 11.02
N VAL A 121 -2.58 -19.57 9.86
CA VAL A 121 -3.42 -20.38 8.96
C VAL A 121 -3.47 -21.82 9.40
N PRO A 122 -4.66 -22.46 9.45
CA PRO A 122 -4.81 -23.84 9.93
C PRO A 122 -4.57 -24.89 8.86
N ASP A 123 -4.93 -24.60 7.59
CA ASP A 123 -5.16 -25.61 6.56
C ASP A 123 -4.58 -25.30 5.19
N ARG A 124 -4.41 -24.03 4.84
CA ARG A 124 -3.99 -23.62 3.49
C ARG A 124 -3.17 -22.33 3.53
N VAL A 125 -2.00 -22.36 2.92
CA VAL A 125 -1.18 -21.18 2.67
C VAL A 125 -1.45 -20.63 1.26
N ARG A 126 -1.47 -19.32 1.13
CA ARG A 126 -1.88 -18.58 -0.07
C ARG A 126 -0.80 -17.68 -0.63
N TYR A 127 0.28 -17.46 0.13
CA TYR A 127 1.46 -16.72 -0.30
C TYR A 127 2.68 -17.06 0.56
N PRO A 128 3.92 -16.89 0.05
CA PRO A 128 5.13 -17.15 0.82
C PRO A 128 5.21 -16.20 2.02
N GLY A 129 5.57 -16.72 3.19
CA GLY A 129 5.66 -15.93 4.42
C GLY A 129 4.37 -15.90 5.25
N GLU A 130 3.30 -16.55 4.84
CA GLU A 130 2.08 -16.71 5.65
C GLU A 130 2.37 -17.55 6.90
N ILE A 131 1.83 -17.14 8.05
CA ILE A 131 2.16 -17.74 9.35
C ILE A 131 1.45 -19.07 9.51
N VAL A 132 2.20 -20.14 9.83
CA VAL A 132 1.66 -21.48 10.06
C VAL A 132 1.74 -21.93 11.51
N ALA A 133 2.68 -21.38 12.28
CA ALA A 133 2.77 -21.59 13.73
C ALA A 133 3.48 -20.41 14.40
N MET A 134 3.32 -20.27 15.72
CA MET A 134 3.99 -19.29 16.56
C MET A 134 4.57 -19.97 17.78
N VAL A 135 5.87 -19.78 18.03
CA VAL A 135 6.55 -20.21 19.24
C VAL A 135 6.67 -19.03 20.19
N ILE A 136 6.34 -19.25 21.45
CA ILE A 136 6.57 -18.30 22.54
C ILE A 136 7.54 -18.93 23.52
N ALA A 137 8.64 -18.24 23.84
CA ALA A 137 9.67 -18.73 24.75
C ALA A 137 10.23 -17.63 25.66
N GLU A 138 10.95 -18.00 26.71
CA GLU A 138 11.59 -17.09 27.65
C GLU A 138 12.70 -16.23 27.03
N SER A 139 13.27 -16.67 25.91
CA SER A 139 14.26 -15.91 25.14
C SER A 139 14.00 -16.02 23.66
N TYR A 140 14.50 -15.01 22.89
CA TYR A 140 14.40 -15.01 21.43
C TYR A 140 15.10 -16.22 20.80
N LEU A 141 16.30 -16.59 21.31
CA LEU A 141 17.06 -17.74 20.79
C LEU A 141 16.31 -19.06 21.03
N ALA A 142 15.77 -19.27 22.23
CA ALA A 142 14.97 -20.47 22.52
C ALA A 142 13.73 -20.55 21.62
N ALA A 143 13.11 -19.42 21.29
CA ALA A 143 11.98 -19.39 20.35
C ALA A 143 12.42 -19.73 18.92
N CYS A 144 13.58 -19.25 18.47
CA CYS A 144 14.15 -19.60 17.15
C CYS A 144 14.47 -21.11 17.07
N ASP A 145 15.24 -21.63 18.04
CA ASP A 145 15.62 -23.04 18.04
C ASP A 145 14.38 -23.96 18.05
N ALA A 146 13.36 -23.60 18.81
CA ALA A 146 12.12 -24.34 18.84
C ALA A 146 11.31 -24.24 17.55
N ALA A 147 11.33 -23.09 16.84
CA ALA A 147 10.68 -22.96 15.56
C ALA A 147 11.32 -23.84 14.47
N GLU A 148 12.65 -24.06 14.52
CA GLU A 148 13.38 -24.88 13.55
C GLU A 148 13.04 -26.36 13.62
N VAL A 149 12.61 -26.88 14.78
CA VAL A 149 12.26 -28.29 14.94
C VAL A 149 10.79 -28.60 14.69
N ILE A 150 9.98 -27.60 14.34
CA ILE A 150 8.58 -27.82 13.92
C ILE A 150 8.58 -28.38 12.50
N VAL A 151 7.91 -29.52 12.30
CA VAL A 151 7.77 -30.14 10.98
C VAL A 151 6.38 -29.85 10.41
N VAL A 152 6.33 -29.35 9.16
CA VAL A 152 5.07 -29.11 8.47
C VAL A 152 5.04 -29.90 7.17
N ASP A 153 4.01 -30.74 7.03
CA ASP A 153 3.74 -31.49 5.79
C ASP A 153 2.84 -30.67 4.88
N TYR A 154 3.37 -30.34 3.69
CA TYR A 154 2.64 -29.56 2.68
C TYR A 154 2.29 -30.41 1.46
N GLU A 155 1.09 -30.20 0.96
CA GLU A 155 0.73 -30.59 -0.42
C GLU A 155 0.75 -29.34 -1.29
N ILE A 156 1.75 -29.24 -2.15
CA ILE A 156 1.98 -28.06 -2.99
C ILE A 156 0.89 -27.98 -4.06
N LEU A 157 0.33 -26.78 -4.24
CA LEU A 157 -0.69 -26.46 -5.26
C LEU A 157 -0.10 -25.55 -6.34
N PRO A 158 -0.73 -25.51 -7.53
CA PRO A 158 -0.40 -24.50 -8.55
C PRO A 158 -0.51 -23.10 -8.00
N ALA A 159 0.43 -22.23 -8.36
CA ALA A 159 0.48 -20.85 -7.90
C ALA A 159 0.49 -19.87 -9.06
N ALA A 160 -0.30 -18.81 -8.97
CA ALA A 160 -0.36 -17.72 -9.94
C ALA A 160 0.12 -16.42 -9.29
N THR A 161 1.25 -15.88 -9.76
CA THR A 161 1.88 -14.66 -9.21
C THR A 161 1.68 -13.43 -10.08
N ASP A 162 1.31 -13.61 -11.36
CA ASP A 162 0.94 -12.51 -12.27
C ASP A 162 -0.58 -12.31 -12.24
N ALA A 163 -1.03 -11.08 -12.01
CA ALA A 163 -2.45 -10.79 -11.84
C ALA A 163 -3.29 -11.11 -13.10
N ARG A 164 -2.75 -10.93 -14.30
CA ARG A 164 -3.48 -11.27 -15.53
C ARG A 164 -3.60 -12.78 -15.72
N ALA A 165 -2.54 -13.52 -15.42
CA ALA A 165 -2.51 -14.97 -15.50
C ALA A 165 -3.34 -15.65 -14.41
N ALA A 166 -3.56 -14.97 -13.28
CA ALA A 166 -4.36 -15.49 -12.17
C ALA A 166 -5.87 -15.51 -12.46
N ILE A 167 -6.33 -14.70 -13.42
CA ILE A 167 -7.76 -14.69 -13.80
C ILE A 167 -8.13 -16.04 -14.39
N GLY A 168 -9.05 -16.77 -13.73
CA GLY A 168 -9.49 -18.09 -14.12
C GLY A 168 -8.50 -19.23 -13.82
N ALA A 169 -7.40 -18.97 -13.10
CA ALA A 169 -6.53 -19.99 -12.55
C ALA A 169 -7.15 -20.65 -11.30
N GLU A 170 -6.43 -21.63 -10.71
CA GLU A 170 -6.86 -22.29 -9.46
C GLU A 170 -7.29 -21.25 -8.40
N PRO A 171 -8.50 -21.38 -7.83
CA PRO A 171 -9.00 -20.39 -6.87
C PRO A 171 -8.15 -20.29 -5.60
N ILE A 172 -7.72 -19.08 -5.26
CA ILE A 172 -7.02 -18.80 -4.00
C ILE A 172 -8.03 -18.78 -2.83
N TRP A 173 -9.21 -18.25 -3.09
CA TRP A 173 -10.38 -18.30 -2.20
C TRP A 173 -11.59 -18.85 -2.97
N GLN A 174 -12.32 -19.78 -2.37
CA GLN A 174 -13.50 -20.37 -3.01
C GLN A 174 -14.61 -19.36 -3.31
N SER A 175 -14.68 -18.29 -2.50
CA SER A 175 -15.58 -17.15 -2.68
C SER A 175 -15.26 -16.28 -3.89
N ALA A 176 -14.08 -16.44 -4.51
CA ALA A 176 -13.64 -15.79 -5.73
C ALA A 176 -13.09 -16.83 -6.72
N ALA A 177 -13.97 -17.64 -7.28
CA ALA A 177 -13.62 -18.79 -8.12
C ALA A 177 -12.77 -18.46 -9.37
N ASP A 178 -12.83 -17.22 -9.85
CA ASP A 178 -12.02 -16.69 -10.95
C ASP A 178 -10.84 -15.82 -10.50
N ASN A 179 -10.57 -15.78 -9.19
CA ASN A 179 -9.59 -14.91 -8.54
C ASN A 179 -9.83 -13.39 -8.70
N VAL A 180 -10.98 -12.97 -9.22
CA VAL A 180 -11.31 -11.54 -9.33
C VAL A 180 -12.07 -11.08 -8.10
N ALA A 181 -11.39 -10.31 -7.25
CA ALA A 181 -11.94 -9.80 -5.98
C ALA A 181 -12.78 -8.53 -6.17
N LEU A 182 -12.55 -7.78 -7.25
CA LEU A 182 -13.29 -6.57 -7.62
C LEU A 182 -13.25 -6.41 -9.13
N ASP A 183 -14.39 -6.08 -9.74
CA ASP A 183 -14.51 -5.72 -11.16
C ASP A 183 -15.53 -4.60 -11.29
N GLN A 184 -15.08 -3.41 -11.64
CA GLN A 184 -15.90 -2.20 -11.69
C GLN A 184 -15.58 -1.36 -12.91
N ASP A 185 -16.63 -0.79 -13.50
CA ASP A 185 -16.57 0.19 -14.59
C ASP A 185 -16.94 1.58 -14.12
N PHE A 186 -16.24 2.59 -14.61
CA PHE A 186 -16.45 4.00 -14.28
C PHE A 186 -16.47 4.84 -15.53
N GLY A 187 -17.29 5.90 -15.53
CA GLY A 187 -17.45 6.81 -16.63
C GLY A 187 -18.39 6.29 -17.71
N ASP A 188 -18.42 6.98 -18.84
CA ASP A 188 -19.33 6.69 -19.95
C ASP A 188 -18.63 5.89 -21.05
N ARG A 189 -18.89 4.58 -21.07
CA ARG A 189 -18.28 3.64 -22.02
C ARG A 189 -18.66 3.95 -23.46
N ASP A 190 -19.95 4.25 -23.70
CA ASP A 190 -20.47 4.40 -25.05
C ASP A 190 -20.06 5.75 -25.65
N ALA A 191 -20.10 6.82 -24.88
CA ALA A 191 -19.59 8.12 -25.30
C ALA A 191 -18.09 8.06 -25.61
N VAL A 192 -17.30 7.35 -24.78
CA VAL A 192 -15.87 7.14 -25.04
C VAL A 192 -15.65 6.32 -26.30
N ALA A 193 -16.40 5.23 -26.52
CA ALA A 193 -16.29 4.42 -27.74
C ALA A 193 -16.58 5.24 -29.00
N ASN A 194 -17.63 6.06 -28.99
CA ASN A 194 -17.98 6.96 -30.08
C ASN A 194 -16.88 8.02 -30.35
N ALA A 195 -16.30 8.59 -29.30
CA ALA A 195 -15.19 9.52 -29.43
C ALA A 195 -13.95 8.87 -30.04
N PHE A 196 -13.65 7.61 -29.67
CA PHE A 196 -12.56 6.85 -30.29
C PHE A 196 -12.79 6.55 -31.77
N ALA A 197 -14.04 6.29 -32.17
CA ALA A 197 -14.40 6.04 -33.57
C ALA A 197 -14.21 7.28 -34.47
N SER A 198 -14.36 8.47 -33.90
CA SER A 198 -14.21 9.77 -34.60
C SER A 198 -12.82 10.40 -34.43
N ALA A 199 -11.93 9.79 -33.67
CA ALA A 199 -10.60 10.36 -33.36
C ALA A 199 -9.67 10.33 -34.58
N GLU A 200 -8.93 11.41 -34.80
CA GLU A 200 -7.92 11.50 -35.87
C GLU A 200 -6.61 10.81 -35.49
N LEU A 201 -6.33 10.69 -34.18
CA LEU A 201 -5.23 9.92 -33.64
C LEU A 201 -5.69 9.11 -32.40
N VAL A 202 -5.39 7.85 -32.41
CA VAL A 202 -5.50 6.97 -31.22
C VAL A 202 -4.11 6.49 -30.82
N VAL A 203 -3.76 6.70 -29.57
CA VAL A 203 -2.54 6.15 -28.96
C VAL A 203 -2.95 5.09 -27.96
N GLU A 204 -2.37 3.91 -28.06
CA GLU A 204 -2.57 2.82 -27.10
C GLU A 204 -1.23 2.30 -26.61
N HIS A 205 -1.16 1.95 -25.32
CA HIS A 205 0.01 1.31 -24.74
C HIS A 205 -0.38 0.49 -23.50
N THR A 206 0.37 -0.58 -23.26
CA THR A 206 0.24 -1.39 -22.04
C THR A 206 1.42 -1.11 -21.14
N PHE A 207 1.11 -0.77 -19.87
CA PHE A 207 2.08 -0.41 -18.84
C PHE A 207 2.12 -1.50 -17.78
N ARG A 208 3.28 -1.69 -17.18
CA ARG A 208 3.47 -2.49 -15.99
C ARG A 208 4.13 -1.66 -14.90
N ASN A 209 3.40 -1.45 -13.80
CA ASN A 209 3.95 -0.95 -12.56
C ASN A 209 4.27 -2.17 -11.69
N GLN A 210 5.53 -2.59 -11.70
CA GLN A 210 5.95 -3.79 -10.97
C GLN A 210 5.72 -3.63 -9.48
N ARG A 211 5.50 -4.75 -8.82
CA ARG A 211 5.42 -4.85 -7.37
C ARG A 211 6.72 -4.36 -6.71
N ILE A 212 6.62 -3.67 -5.60
CA ILE A 212 7.77 -3.12 -4.86
C ILE A 212 7.61 -3.35 -3.36
N VAL A 213 8.74 -3.52 -2.68
CA VAL A 213 8.86 -3.55 -1.23
C VAL A 213 9.23 -2.17 -0.70
N ASN A 214 8.67 -1.78 0.42
CA ASN A 214 8.89 -0.47 1.04
C ASN A 214 10.29 -0.28 1.63
N ALA A 215 10.82 -1.35 2.23
CA ALA A 215 12.13 -1.38 2.88
C ALA A 215 12.36 -0.21 3.86
N GLN A 216 11.34 0.10 4.69
CA GLN A 216 11.49 1.10 5.77
C GLN A 216 12.65 0.72 6.71
N MET A 217 13.30 1.74 7.30
CA MET A 217 14.50 1.52 8.13
C MET A 217 14.19 0.67 9.36
N GLU A 218 13.08 0.90 10.04
CA GLU A 218 12.61 0.10 11.17
C GLU A 218 11.80 -1.10 10.68
N PRO A 219 12.23 -2.37 10.91
CA PRO A 219 11.39 -3.53 10.74
C PRO A 219 10.14 -3.46 11.61
N ARG A 220 9.10 -4.23 11.27
CA ARG A 220 7.90 -4.29 12.11
C ARG A 220 8.20 -5.00 13.42
N SER A 221 7.60 -4.52 14.51
CA SER A 221 7.70 -5.11 15.84
C SER A 221 6.46 -4.81 16.64
N GLY A 222 6.27 -5.54 17.72
CA GLY A 222 5.18 -5.36 18.64
C GLY A 222 5.49 -5.92 20.03
N VAL A 223 5.00 -5.22 21.05
CA VAL A 223 4.96 -5.70 22.43
C VAL A 223 3.52 -5.72 22.88
N ALA A 224 3.01 -6.90 23.17
CA ALA A 224 1.63 -7.13 23.60
C ALA A 224 1.58 -7.52 25.08
N SER A 225 0.57 -7.05 25.79
CA SER A 225 0.31 -7.48 27.17
C SER A 225 -1.19 -7.61 27.41
N TYR A 226 -1.53 -8.46 28.38
CA TYR A 226 -2.89 -8.67 28.85
C TYR A 226 -2.96 -8.50 30.36
N ASP A 227 -3.92 -7.72 30.84
CA ASP A 227 -4.20 -7.56 32.26
C ASP A 227 -5.46 -8.38 32.64
N PRO A 228 -5.34 -9.46 33.41
CA PRO A 228 -6.45 -10.30 33.80
C PRO A 228 -7.42 -9.58 34.78
N THR A 229 -6.95 -8.57 35.51
CA THR A 229 -7.77 -7.85 36.47
C THR A 229 -8.81 -6.96 35.77
N SER A 230 -8.38 -6.25 34.73
CA SER A 230 -9.26 -5.38 33.96
C SER A 230 -9.82 -6.06 32.69
N ASP A 231 -9.40 -7.31 32.40
CA ASP A 231 -9.65 -8.03 31.15
C ASP A 231 -9.37 -7.14 29.93
N SER A 232 -8.16 -6.59 29.88
CA SER A 232 -7.80 -5.62 28.85
C SER A 232 -6.43 -5.93 28.21
N TYR A 233 -6.29 -5.51 26.97
CA TYR A 233 -5.10 -5.73 26.17
C TYR A 233 -4.36 -4.43 25.87
N THR A 234 -3.05 -4.45 25.87
CA THR A 234 -2.21 -3.34 25.39
C THR A 234 -1.29 -3.82 24.27
N LEU A 235 -1.24 -3.08 23.17
CA LEU A 235 -0.27 -3.26 22.09
C LEU A 235 0.56 -2.00 21.93
N MET A 236 1.87 -2.13 22.01
CA MET A 236 2.84 -1.14 21.57
C MET A 236 3.42 -1.58 20.22
N SER A 237 3.21 -0.80 19.18
CA SER A 237 3.68 -1.11 17.83
C SER A 237 3.73 0.14 16.96
N GLY A 238 4.75 0.26 16.12
CA GLY A 238 4.86 1.35 15.16
C GLY A 238 3.76 1.27 14.09
N ASN A 239 2.85 2.25 14.07
CA ASN A 239 1.71 2.32 13.14
C ASN A 239 1.57 3.71 12.52
N GLN A 240 0.77 3.82 11.45
CA GLN A 240 0.37 5.11 10.86
C GLN A 240 -1.01 5.59 11.34
N GLY A 241 -1.52 4.99 12.42
CA GLY A 241 -2.76 5.32 13.11
C GLY A 241 -3.18 4.15 13.99
N VAL A 242 -3.67 4.45 15.19
CA VAL A 242 -3.97 3.43 16.22
C VAL A 242 -5.45 3.03 16.24
N HIS A 243 -6.34 3.87 15.74
CA HIS A 243 -7.78 3.64 15.86
C HIS A 243 -8.28 2.49 14.97
N VAL A 244 -7.90 2.49 13.68
CA VAL A 244 -8.36 1.45 12.75
C VAL A 244 -7.85 0.07 13.15
N PRO A 245 -6.55 -0.16 13.40
CA PRO A 245 -6.07 -1.46 13.88
C PRO A 245 -6.74 -1.90 15.18
N ARG A 246 -6.97 -0.98 16.12
CA ARG A 246 -7.68 -1.27 17.37
C ARG A 246 -9.11 -1.78 17.15
N ALA A 247 -9.87 -1.10 16.30
CA ALA A 247 -11.23 -1.51 15.96
C ALA A 247 -11.27 -2.89 15.29
N VAL A 248 -10.31 -3.19 14.40
CA VAL A 248 -10.20 -4.49 13.74
C VAL A 248 -9.89 -5.60 14.75
N VAL A 249 -8.98 -5.36 15.70
CA VAL A 249 -8.67 -6.35 16.76
C VAL A 249 -9.87 -6.55 17.69
N ALA A 250 -10.61 -5.48 18.03
CA ALA A 250 -11.83 -5.58 18.82
C ALA A 250 -12.84 -6.55 18.19
N GLU A 251 -13.02 -6.43 16.87
CA GLU A 251 -13.88 -7.34 16.11
C GLU A 251 -13.35 -8.78 16.07
N CYS A 252 -12.04 -8.96 15.91
CA CYS A 252 -11.39 -10.29 15.90
C CYS A 252 -11.60 -11.02 17.24
N PHE A 253 -11.44 -10.30 18.35
CA PHE A 253 -11.50 -10.88 19.69
C PHE A 253 -12.91 -10.87 20.31
N GLY A 254 -13.86 -10.22 19.65
CA GLY A 254 -15.23 -10.09 20.16
C GLY A 254 -15.32 -9.26 21.44
N VAL A 255 -14.42 -8.29 21.62
CA VAL A 255 -14.36 -7.41 22.80
C VAL A 255 -14.62 -5.95 22.41
N PRO A 256 -15.15 -5.11 23.32
CA PRO A 256 -15.31 -3.69 23.03
C PRO A 256 -13.96 -3.00 22.90
N GLU A 257 -13.87 -1.96 22.05
CA GLU A 257 -12.62 -1.20 21.82
C GLU A 257 -12.04 -0.59 23.11
N THR A 258 -12.88 -0.35 24.13
CA THR A 258 -12.46 0.15 25.45
C THR A 258 -11.56 -0.83 26.22
N LYS A 259 -11.57 -2.12 25.84
CA LYS A 259 -10.68 -3.14 26.40
C LYS A 259 -9.31 -3.21 25.68
N LEU A 260 -9.11 -2.39 24.68
CA LEU A 260 -7.91 -2.37 23.84
C LEU A 260 -7.22 -1.03 23.91
N ARG A 261 -5.95 -1.02 24.29
CA ARG A 261 -5.07 0.15 24.29
C ARG A 261 -3.96 -0.05 23.27
N PHE A 262 -3.94 0.79 22.22
CA PHE A 262 -2.88 0.79 21.21
C PHE A 262 -2.01 2.02 21.38
N ILE A 263 -0.70 1.79 21.50
CA ILE A 263 0.32 2.81 21.70
C ILE A 263 1.27 2.77 20.51
N CYS A 264 1.47 3.92 19.89
CA CYS A 264 2.41 4.08 18.79
C CYS A 264 3.62 4.88 19.31
N PRO A 265 4.80 4.25 19.52
CA PRO A 265 6.03 4.93 19.87
C PRO A 265 6.62 5.68 18.66
N ASP A 266 7.91 6.01 18.68
CA ASP A 266 8.58 6.52 17.49
C ASP A 266 8.52 5.50 16.36
N VAL A 267 8.37 5.97 15.12
CA VAL A 267 8.21 5.11 13.95
C VAL A 267 9.29 5.38 12.92
N GLY A 268 10.09 4.37 12.64
CA GLY A 268 11.20 4.40 11.67
C GLY A 268 10.79 4.17 10.21
N GLY A 269 9.64 4.74 9.83
CA GLY A 269 9.08 4.71 8.49
C GLY A 269 7.82 3.86 8.38
N GLY A 270 6.87 4.32 7.56
CA GLY A 270 5.61 3.62 7.31
C GLY A 270 5.23 3.64 5.83
N PHE A 271 5.28 4.82 5.21
CA PHE A 271 5.02 5.09 3.78
C PHE A 271 3.72 4.50 3.21
N GLY A 272 2.75 4.17 4.08
CA GLY A 272 1.47 3.57 3.75
C GLY A 272 1.31 2.12 4.22
N LEU A 273 2.37 1.34 4.38
CA LEU A 273 2.29 -0.06 4.81
C LEU A 273 1.69 -0.25 6.20
N ARG A 274 2.01 0.66 7.12
CA ARG A 274 1.60 0.57 8.54
C ARG A 274 0.21 1.16 8.81
N ASN A 275 -0.61 1.38 7.77
CA ASN A 275 -1.99 1.84 7.93
C ASN A 275 -2.95 0.73 8.37
N ASN A 276 -2.68 -0.50 7.96
CA ASN A 276 -3.53 -1.66 8.19
C ASN A 276 -2.95 -2.55 9.30
N LEU A 277 -3.83 -3.30 9.96
CA LEU A 277 -3.41 -4.32 10.92
C LEU A 277 -2.64 -5.43 10.21
N TYR A 278 -1.58 -5.91 10.84
CA TYR A 278 -0.87 -7.12 10.42
C TYR A 278 -1.30 -8.31 11.27
N PRO A 279 -1.31 -9.53 10.70
CA PRO A 279 -1.69 -10.75 11.42
C PRO A 279 -0.87 -10.95 12.71
N GLU A 280 0.41 -10.61 12.67
CA GLU A 280 1.33 -10.75 13.82
C GLU A 280 0.85 -9.94 15.03
N GLN A 281 0.31 -8.75 14.81
CA GLN A 281 -0.18 -7.89 15.90
C GLN A 281 -1.37 -8.51 16.65
N ALA A 282 -2.27 -9.16 15.93
CA ALA A 282 -3.38 -9.90 16.54
C ALA A 282 -2.86 -11.18 17.23
N ALA A 283 -1.92 -11.88 16.59
CA ALA A 283 -1.35 -13.12 17.15
C ALA A 283 -0.63 -12.90 18.48
N ILE A 284 0.23 -11.87 18.60
CA ILE A 284 0.95 -11.59 19.85
C ILE A 284 0.02 -11.10 20.97
N LEU A 285 -1.05 -10.35 20.65
CA LEU A 285 -2.07 -9.97 21.64
C LEU A 285 -2.79 -11.21 22.21
N TRP A 286 -3.19 -12.13 21.34
CA TRP A 286 -3.76 -13.40 21.74
C TRP A 286 -2.78 -14.23 22.57
N ALA A 287 -1.52 -14.33 22.13
CA ALA A 287 -0.46 -15.05 22.83
C ALA A 287 -0.26 -14.51 24.26
N ALA A 288 -0.22 -13.18 24.43
CA ALA A 288 -0.04 -12.55 25.73
C ALA A 288 -1.11 -12.98 26.76
N LYS A 289 -2.37 -13.08 26.32
CA LYS A 289 -3.46 -13.63 27.17
C LYS A 289 -3.24 -15.13 27.45
N ARG A 290 -2.83 -15.88 26.44
CA ARG A 290 -2.68 -17.35 26.51
C ARG A 290 -1.57 -17.78 27.46
N VAL A 291 -0.42 -17.07 27.46
CA VAL A 291 0.73 -17.39 28.32
C VAL A 291 0.74 -16.61 29.64
N GLY A 292 -0.14 -15.60 29.80
CA GLY A 292 -0.20 -14.78 31.01
C GLY A 292 1.01 -13.86 31.22
N GLN A 293 1.77 -13.58 30.16
CA GLN A 293 2.98 -12.75 30.19
C GLN A 293 2.97 -11.78 29.01
N PRO A 294 3.66 -10.62 29.09
CA PRO A 294 3.89 -9.79 27.92
C PRO A 294 4.65 -10.56 26.84
N VAL A 295 4.25 -10.37 25.57
CA VAL A 295 4.89 -11.06 24.43
C VAL A 295 5.46 -10.00 23.48
N LYS A 296 6.77 -10.10 23.22
CA LYS A 296 7.49 -9.28 22.25
C LYS A 296 7.77 -10.08 20.99
N TRP A 297 7.54 -9.44 19.84
CA TRP A 297 7.95 -9.93 18.54
C TRP A 297 8.67 -8.83 17.77
N THR A 298 9.76 -9.18 17.09
CA THR A 298 10.49 -8.29 16.20
C THR A 298 10.77 -9.01 14.89
N ASN A 299 10.38 -8.41 13.80
CA ASN A 299 10.62 -8.88 12.44
C ASN A 299 12.10 -8.66 12.08
N ASP A 300 12.77 -9.63 11.51
CA ASP A 300 14.07 -9.38 10.90
C ASP A 300 13.96 -8.76 9.52
N ARG A 301 15.07 -8.38 8.91
CA ARG A 301 15.06 -7.72 7.59
C ARG A 301 14.65 -8.67 6.47
N SER A 302 15.07 -9.92 6.52
CA SER A 302 14.72 -10.95 5.53
C SER A 302 13.24 -11.27 5.61
N GLU A 303 12.73 -11.45 6.81
CA GLU A 303 11.32 -11.65 7.09
C GLU A 303 10.48 -10.43 6.66
N SER A 304 10.98 -9.19 6.86
CA SER A 304 10.33 -7.97 6.37
C SER A 304 10.19 -7.96 4.85
N PHE A 305 11.22 -8.35 4.11
CA PHE A 305 11.14 -8.45 2.64
C PHE A 305 10.13 -9.48 2.17
N LEU A 306 9.94 -10.55 2.95
CA LEU A 306 9.01 -11.62 2.63
C LEU A 306 7.56 -11.26 3.00
N THR A 307 7.32 -10.53 4.10
CA THR A 307 6.01 -10.45 4.75
C THR A 307 5.41 -9.06 4.85
N ASP A 308 6.20 -8.00 4.67
CA ASP A 308 5.64 -6.65 4.62
C ASP A 308 4.72 -6.52 3.41
N TYR A 309 3.54 -5.92 3.60
CA TYR A 309 2.64 -5.63 2.49
C TYR A 309 3.40 -4.84 1.43
N GLN A 310 3.17 -5.18 0.17
CA GLN A 310 3.89 -4.57 -0.96
C GLN A 310 3.04 -3.51 -1.66
N GLY A 311 3.68 -2.63 -2.41
CA GLY A 311 2.99 -1.61 -3.19
C GLY A 311 2.97 -1.90 -4.67
N ARG A 312 2.19 -1.10 -5.41
CA ARG A 312 2.05 -1.14 -6.87
C ARG A 312 1.37 -2.42 -7.38
N ASP A 313 2.02 -3.16 -8.30
CA ASP A 313 1.50 -4.37 -8.94
C ASP A 313 0.28 -4.11 -9.83
N MET A 314 0.39 -3.15 -10.73
CA MET A 314 -0.66 -2.81 -11.68
C MET A 314 -0.22 -3.04 -13.13
N GLN A 315 -1.06 -3.71 -13.89
CA GLN A 315 -0.98 -3.81 -15.34
C GLN A 315 -2.11 -2.96 -15.93
N THR A 316 -1.76 -2.02 -16.79
CA THR A 316 -2.71 -1.05 -17.33
C THR A 316 -2.61 -1.00 -18.84
N THR A 317 -3.69 -1.33 -19.54
CA THR A 317 -3.83 -0.99 -20.96
C THR A 317 -4.63 0.29 -21.06
N ALA A 318 -4.07 1.31 -21.69
CA ALA A 318 -4.73 2.60 -21.80
C ALA A 318 -4.65 3.17 -23.21
N ARG A 319 -5.70 3.90 -23.58
CA ARG A 319 -5.89 4.50 -24.89
C ARG A 319 -6.24 5.98 -24.74
N LEU A 320 -5.67 6.81 -25.60
CA LEU A 320 -5.92 8.24 -25.64
C LEU A 320 -6.36 8.62 -27.07
N ALA A 321 -7.52 9.27 -27.19
CA ALA A 321 -8.07 9.77 -28.44
C ALA A 321 -7.81 11.26 -28.57
N LEU A 322 -7.28 11.69 -29.71
CA LEU A 322 -6.92 13.08 -29.98
C LEU A 322 -7.38 13.52 -31.38
N THR A 323 -7.58 14.82 -31.50
CA THR A 323 -7.67 15.51 -32.80
C THR A 323 -6.27 15.68 -33.39
N ARG A 324 -6.17 15.97 -34.70
CA ARG A 324 -4.90 16.21 -35.40
C ARG A 324 -4.08 17.36 -34.82
N ASP A 325 -4.74 18.39 -34.30
CA ASP A 325 -4.11 19.52 -33.64
C ASP A 325 -3.71 19.23 -32.18
N GLY A 326 -3.94 18.00 -31.71
CA GLY A 326 -3.49 17.51 -30.41
C GLY A 326 -4.43 17.81 -29.22
N ARG A 327 -5.70 18.10 -29.44
CA ARG A 327 -6.69 18.18 -28.35
C ARG A 327 -7.09 16.77 -27.94
N ILE A 328 -7.03 16.47 -26.65
CA ILE A 328 -7.52 15.20 -26.09
C ILE A 328 -9.05 15.25 -26.05
N ILE A 329 -9.71 14.24 -26.61
CA ILE A 329 -11.17 14.13 -26.67
C ILE A 329 -11.72 13.00 -25.82
N ALA A 330 -10.96 11.91 -25.62
CA ALA A 330 -11.36 10.81 -24.75
C ALA A 330 -10.15 10.04 -24.19
N TYR A 331 -10.36 9.41 -23.03
CA TYR A 331 -9.40 8.57 -22.36
C TYR A 331 -10.06 7.26 -21.90
N HIS A 332 -9.46 6.13 -22.26
CA HIS A 332 -9.90 4.80 -21.83
C HIS A 332 -8.79 4.09 -21.09
N VAL A 333 -9.14 3.41 -19.97
CA VAL A 333 -8.19 2.69 -19.12
C VAL A 333 -8.77 1.33 -18.70
N ASP A 334 -7.98 0.29 -18.83
CA ASP A 334 -8.23 -1.04 -18.25
C ASP A 334 -7.12 -1.37 -17.25
N HIS A 335 -7.44 -1.30 -15.96
CA HIS A 335 -6.55 -1.60 -14.85
C HIS A 335 -6.77 -3.01 -14.33
N ILE A 336 -5.68 -3.75 -14.18
CA ILE A 336 -5.62 -5.01 -13.42
C ILE A 336 -4.59 -4.83 -12.32
N GLY A 337 -5.03 -4.85 -11.06
CA GLY A 337 -4.17 -4.77 -9.89
C GLY A 337 -4.09 -6.10 -9.16
N GLY A 338 -2.88 -6.62 -8.93
CA GLY A 338 -2.64 -7.76 -8.06
C GLY A 338 -2.81 -7.36 -6.59
N VAL A 339 -3.70 -8.03 -5.85
CA VAL A 339 -3.94 -7.73 -4.43
C VAL A 339 -3.25 -8.71 -3.47
N GLY A 340 -2.62 -9.76 -4.01
CA GLY A 340 -1.98 -10.80 -3.20
C GLY A 340 -2.95 -11.89 -2.77
N GLY A 341 -2.51 -12.75 -1.85
CA GLY A 341 -3.30 -13.87 -1.33
C GLY A 341 -4.42 -13.46 -0.37
N GLN A 342 -4.48 -12.16 0.00
CA GLN A 342 -5.47 -11.59 0.91
C GLN A 342 -5.84 -10.18 0.47
N THR A 343 -7.13 -9.81 0.61
CA THR A 343 -7.60 -8.44 0.35
C THR A 343 -7.36 -7.56 1.58
N VAL A 344 -6.36 -6.69 1.51
CA VAL A 344 -6.06 -5.74 2.58
C VAL A 344 -6.70 -4.39 2.30
N THR A 345 -6.59 -3.90 1.05
CA THR A 345 -7.16 -2.60 0.66
C THR A 345 -7.20 -2.42 -0.84
N TYR A 346 -8.23 -1.71 -1.33
CA TYR A 346 -8.34 -1.27 -2.74
C TYR A 346 -7.95 0.21 -2.93
N VAL A 347 -7.37 0.86 -1.92
CA VAL A 347 -6.95 2.28 -1.98
C VAL A 347 -6.06 2.59 -3.19
N PRO A 348 -5.07 1.76 -3.59
CA PRO A 348 -4.30 2.05 -4.80
C PRO A 348 -5.15 2.11 -6.07
N LEU A 349 -6.11 1.20 -6.25
CA LEU A 349 -7.02 1.20 -7.40
C LEU A 349 -7.99 2.38 -7.38
N SER A 350 -8.60 2.65 -6.23
CA SER A 350 -9.55 3.76 -6.08
C SER A 350 -8.87 5.12 -6.30
N ASN A 351 -7.66 5.31 -5.81
CA ASN A 351 -6.90 6.53 -6.03
C ASN A 351 -6.45 6.68 -7.50
N ALA A 352 -6.06 5.57 -8.16
CA ALA A 352 -5.74 5.61 -9.59
C ALA A 352 -6.92 6.09 -10.42
N TYR A 353 -8.13 5.62 -10.13
CA TYR A 353 -9.36 6.11 -10.76
C TYR A 353 -9.59 7.60 -10.50
N ARG A 354 -9.54 8.01 -9.23
CA ARG A 354 -9.85 9.38 -8.82
C ARG A 354 -9.02 10.43 -9.56
N VAL A 355 -7.74 10.16 -9.77
CA VAL A 355 -6.81 11.10 -10.40
C VAL A 355 -6.44 10.72 -11.83
N ALA A 356 -7.23 9.87 -12.48
CA ALA A 356 -6.91 9.34 -13.80
C ALA A 356 -6.66 10.42 -14.85
N THR A 357 -7.43 11.53 -14.81
CA THR A 357 -7.25 12.67 -15.73
C THR A 357 -6.18 13.66 -15.28
N THR A 358 -5.64 13.52 -14.07
CA THR A 358 -4.65 14.41 -13.46
C THR A 358 -5.03 15.89 -13.60
N VAL A 359 -4.17 16.71 -14.19
CA VAL A 359 -4.38 18.16 -14.41
C VAL A 359 -4.90 18.51 -15.80
N TYR A 360 -5.34 17.51 -16.56
CA TYR A 360 -5.76 17.72 -17.95
C TYR A 360 -7.27 17.84 -18.11
N ASP A 361 -7.67 18.70 -19.02
CA ASP A 361 -9.05 18.93 -19.48
C ASP A 361 -9.45 17.81 -20.45
N ILE A 362 -9.82 16.66 -19.90
CA ILE A 362 -10.25 15.46 -20.62
C ILE A 362 -11.76 15.34 -20.46
N PRO A 363 -12.55 15.56 -21.51
CA PRO A 363 -14.00 15.64 -21.40
C PRO A 363 -14.67 14.27 -21.17
N LEU A 364 -14.12 13.20 -21.74
CA LEU A 364 -14.71 11.88 -21.68
C LEU A 364 -13.70 10.86 -21.17
N MET A 365 -14.11 10.08 -20.20
CA MET A 365 -13.29 9.01 -19.63
C MET A 365 -14.13 7.76 -19.36
N HIS A 366 -13.55 6.61 -19.67
CA HIS A 366 -14.03 5.31 -19.19
C HIS A 366 -12.87 4.51 -18.60
N MET A 367 -13.08 3.90 -17.44
CA MET A 367 -12.10 3.05 -16.79
C MET A 367 -12.75 1.77 -16.27
N ARG A 368 -12.14 0.63 -16.55
CA ARG A 368 -12.41 -0.63 -15.87
C ARG A 368 -11.30 -0.92 -14.87
N CYS A 369 -11.66 -1.23 -13.63
CA CYS A 369 -10.74 -1.60 -12.56
C CYS A 369 -11.03 -3.00 -12.09
N ARG A 370 -10.01 -3.87 -12.12
CA ARG A 370 -10.07 -5.21 -11.56
C ARG A 370 -9.01 -5.39 -10.49
N ALA A 371 -9.43 -5.88 -9.31
CA ALA A 371 -8.53 -6.39 -8.29
C ALA A 371 -8.47 -7.91 -8.40
N VAL A 372 -7.28 -8.46 -8.54
CA VAL A 372 -7.09 -9.89 -8.79
C VAL A 372 -6.23 -10.49 -7.68
N MET A 373 -6.73 -11.60 -7.12
CA MET A 373 -5.99 -12.40 -6.14
C MET A 373 -4.79 -13.06 -6.80
N THR A 374 -3.66 -13.08 -6.12
CA THR A 374 -2.42 -13.72 -6.57
C THR A 374 -1.73 -14.42 -5.40
N ASN A 375 -0.96 -15.47 -5.66
CA ASN A 375 -0.20 -16.18 -4.64
C ASN A 375 1.08 -15.42 -4.24
N THR A 376 0.89 -14.17 -3.82
CA THR A 376 1.94 -13.24 -3.39
C THR A 376 1.50 -12.55 -2.10
N VAL A 377 2.44 -11.98 -1.35
CA VAL A 377 2.10 -11.20 -0.17
C VAL A 377 1.08 -10.08 -0.53
N PRO A 378 0.14 -9.73 0.36
CA PRO A 378 -0.88 -8.72 0.06
C PRO A 378 -0.31 -7.36 -0.34
N THR A 379 -1.06 -6.61 -1.16
CA THR A 379 -0.71 -5.23 -1.48
C THR A 379 -1.42 -4.25 -0.55
N ALA A 380 -0.73 -3.14 -0.25
CA ALA A 380 -1.21 -2.03 0.56
C ALA A 380 -0.78 -0.69 -0.05
N PRO A 381 -1.25 0.45 0.48
CA PRO A 381 -0.81 1.74 0.00
C PRO A 381 0.72 1.88 0.15
N PHE A 382 1.38 2.26 -0.93
CA PHE A 382 2.76 2.72 -0.90
C PHE A 382 2.80 4.14 -1.47
N ARG A 383 3.47 5.03 -0.78
CA ARG A 383 3.70 6.47 -1.09
C ARG A 383 3.12 6.93 -2.44
N GLY A 384 2.01 7.67 -2.42
CA GLY A 384 1.21 8.04 -3.59
C GLY A 384 0.03 7.09 -3.91
N ALA A 385 0.12 5.78 -3.59
CA ALA A 385 -0.98 4.81 -3.57
C ALA A 385 -1.96 4.93 -4.75
N GLY A 386 -1.55 4.56 -5.96
CA GLY A 386 -2.34 4.62 -7.19
C GLY A 386 -2.12 5.89 -8.01
N ARG A 387 -1.73 7.02 -7.39
CA ARG A 387 -1.49 8.28 -8.10
C ARG A 387 -0.25 8.22 -9.00
N PRO A 388 0.91 7.69 -8.57
CA PRO A 388 2.06 7.50 -9.46
C PRO A 388 1.75 6.61 -10.66
N GLU A 389 0.95 5.57 -10.44
CA GLU A 389 0.54 4.62 -11.49
C GLU A 389 -0.33 5.33 -12.54
N ALA A 390 -1.36 6.05 -12.12
CA ALA A 390 -2.21 6.82 -13.03
C ALA A 390 -1.42 7.91 -13.77
N THR A 391 -0.54 8.62 -13.06
CA THR A 391 0.31 9.66 -13.63
C THR A 391 1.25 9.09 -14.69
N LEU A 392 1.93 7.97 -14.43
CA LEU A 392 2.80 7.32 -15.40
C LEU A 392 2.06 6.99 -16.69
N VAL A 393 0.86 6.41 -16.58
CA VAL A 393 0.05 5.97 -17.71
C VAL A 393 -0.32 7.14 -18.62
N LEU A 394 -0.95 8.17 -18.05
CA LEU A 394 -1.43 9.32 -18.85
C LEU A 394 -0.28 10.15 -19.42
N GLU A 395 0.72 10.46 -18.61
CA GLU A 395 1.85 11.28 -19.01
C GLU A 395 2.69 10.61 -20.12
N ARG A 396 2.81 9.28 -20.07
CA ARG A 396 3.51 8.54 -21.10
C ARG A 396 2.71 8.45 -22.39
N LEU A 397 1.38 8.30 -22.33
CA LEU A 397 0.52 8.37 -23.52
C LEU A 397 0.60 9.75 -24.18
N ILE A 398 0.65 10.83 -23.41
CA ILE A 398 0.84 12.18 -23.94
C ILE A 398 2.20 12.32 -24.64
N ASP A 399 3.29 11.74 -24.09
CA ASP A 399 4.59 11.75 -24.76
C ASP A 399 4.55 10.99 -26.10
N ILE A 400 3.88 9.84 -26.15
CA ILE A 400 3.73 9.03 -27.36
C ILE A 400 2.88 9.82 -28.40
N ALA A 401 1.79 10.43 -27.96
CA ALA A 401 0.94 11.27 -28.81
C ALA A 401 1.71 12.47 -29.39
N ALA A 402 2.49 13.15 -28.55
CA ALA A 402 3.33 14.28 -28.98
C ALA A 402 4.32 13.86 -30.09
N ALA A 403 4.99 12.72 -29.91
CA ALA A 403 5.91 12.18 -30.89
C ALA A 403 5.22 11.82 -32.22
N ARG A 404 4.02 11.20 -32.17
CA ARG A 404 3.24 10.82 -33.36
C ARG A 404 2.69 12.01 -34.13
N LEU A 405 2.30 13.08 -33.41
CA LEU A 405 1.78 14.32 -34.01
C LEU A 405 2.89 15.27 -34.47
N GLY A 406 4.14 15.04 -34.08
CA GLY A 406 5.24 15.99 -34.32
C GLY A 406 5.09 17.28 -33.49
N ILE A 407 4.33 17.26 -32.41
CA ILE A 407 4.09 18.38 -31.50
C ILE A 407 5.09 18.30 -30.34
N ASP A 408 5.66 19.46 -29.93
CA ASP A 408 6.48 19.50 -28.72
C ASP A 408 5.70 19.02 -27.49
N ARG A 409 6.30 18.15 -26.67
CA ARG A 409 5.63 17.50 -25.53
C ARG A 409 5.19 18.48 -24.45
N VAL A 410 5.85 19.63 -24.30
CA VAL A 410 5.42 20.71 -23.40
C VAL A 410 4.23 21.46 -23.99
N ALA A 411 4.28 21.74 -25.30
CA ALA A 411 3.19 22.40 -26.01
C ALA A 411 1.89 21.57 -25.98
N LEU A 412 1.99 20.23 -26.20
CA LEU A 412 0.84 19.34 -26.13
C LEU A 412 0.21 19.33 -24.73
N ARG A 413 1.03 19.29 -23.67
CA ARG A 413 0.56 19.38 -22.28
C ARG A 413 -0.14 20.71 -22.02
N ARG A 414 0.50 21.82 -22.37
CA ARG A 414 -0.04 23.17 -22.19
C ARG A 414 -1.39 23.34 -22.88
N LYS A 415 -1.57 22.76 -24.06
CA LYS A 415 -2.83 22.79 -24.81
C LYS A 415 -3.97 22.12 -24.06
N ASN A 416 -3.69 21.03 -23.38
CA ASN A 416 -4.70 20.18 -22.74
C ASN A 416 -4.81 20.37 -21.21
N MET A 417 -4.03 21.28 -20.60
CA MET A 417 -4.19 21.57 -19.17
C MET A 417 -5.50 22.28 -18.87
N ILE A 418 -6.07 21.97 -17.71
CA ILE A 418 -7.17 22.73 -17.13
C ILE A 418 -6.71 24.16 -16.91
N LYS A 419 -7.40 25.10 -17.55
CA LYS A 419 -7.10 26.53 -17.43
C LYS A 419 -7.70 27.10 -16.15
N ARG A 420 -7.04 28.13 -15.59
CA ARG A 420 -7.47 28.77 -14.35
C ARG A 420 -8.92 29.31 -14.45
N GLU A 421 -9.29 29.79 -15.63
CA GLU A 421 -10.63 30.36 -15.89
C GLU A 421 -11.75 29.32 -15.89
N LYS A 422 -11.40 28.02 -15.94
CA LYS A 422 -12.36 26.92 -15.85
C LYS A 422 -12.63 26.47 -14.41
N LEU A 423 -11.88 27.01 -13.44
CA LEU A 423 -12.07 26.63 -12.04
C LEU A 423 -13.28 27.36 -11.41
N PRO A 424 -14.08 26.68 -10.57
CA PRO A 424 -13.95 25.27 -10.18
C PRO A 424 -14.26 24.32 -11.33
N TYR A 425 -13.48 23.24 -11.47
CA TYR A 425 -13.54 22.29 -12.57
C TYR A 425 -13.92 20.90 -12.09
N ASP A 426 -14.97 20.32 -12.68
CA ASP A 426 -15.37 18.93 -12.43
C ASP A 426 -14.71 18.01 -13.46
N THR A 427 -13.88 17.09 -12.97
CA THR A 427 -13.17 16.13 -13.82
C THR A 427 -14.11 15.02 -14.30
N ALA A 428 -13.77 14.35 -15.41
CA ALA A 428 -14.51 13.18 -15.89
C ALA A 428 -14.49 11.99 -14.90
N SER A 429 -13.58 11.99 -13.90
CA SER A 429 -13.57 11.03 -12.80
C SER A 429 -14.44 11.44 -11.60
N GLY A 430 -15.13 12.57 -11.67
CA GLY A 430 -16.01 13.07 -10.61
C GLY A 430 -15.32 13.84 -9.48
N LEU A 431 -14.03 14.19 -9.65
CA LEU A 431 -13.33 15.11 -8.75
C LEU A 431 -13.64 16.56 -9.09
N ARG A 432 -13.77 17.39 -8.07
CA ARG A 432 -13.86 18.83 -8.22
C ARG A 432 -12.58 19.52 -7.77
N TYR A 433 -11.94 20.25 -8.69
CA TYR A 433 -10.82 21.13 -8.38
C TYR A 433 -11.33 22.53 -8.14
N ASP A 434 -11.16 23.02 -6.93
CA ASP A 434 -11.63 24.32 -6.48
C ASP A 434 -10.68 25.45 -6.84
N SER A 435 -9.39 25.14 -6.96
CA SER A 435 -8.31 26.11 -7.16
C SER A 435 -7.11 25.47 -7.84
N GLY A 436 -6.26 26.31 -8.46
CA GLY A 436 -5.01 25.86 -9.06
C GLY A 436 -4.51 26.83 -10.16
N ASP A 437 -3.19 26.84 -10.37
CA ASP A 437 -2.52 27.47 -11.50
C ASP A 437 -1.59 26.43 -12.13
N PHE A 438 -2.19 25.47 -12.84
CA PHE A 438 -1.44 24.32 -13.39
C PHE A 438 -0.43 24.78 -14.46
N THR A 439 -0.83 25.72 -15.31
CA THR A 439 0.05 26.27 -16.37
C THR A 439 1.18 27.11 -15.79
N GLY A 440 0.91 27.97 -14.81
CA GLY A 440 1.92 28.79 -14.15
C GLY A 440 2.92 27.94 -13.36
N ASN A 441 2.44 26.90 -12.68
CA ASN A 441 3.30 25.94 -11.99
C ASN A 441 4.23 25.23 -13.00
N MET A 442 3.72 24.76 -14.13
CA MET A 442 4.55 24.13 -15.17
C MET A 442 5.62 25.10 -15.69
N ARG A 443 5.26 26.35 -15.97
CA ARG A 443 6.22 27.37 -16.43
C ARG A 443 7.38 27.52 -15.44
N ARG A 444 7.06 27.69 -14.13
CA ARG A 444 8.10 27.85 -13.10
C ARG A 444 9.05 26.65 -13.03
N VAL A 445 8.54 25.43 -13.14
CA VAL A 445 9.37 24.21 -13.13
C VAL A 445 10.26 24.13 -14.37
N LEU A 446 9.75 24.48 -15.55
CA LEU A 446 10.52 24.52 -16.79
C LEU A 446 11.63 25.56 -16.73
N ASP A 447 11.36 26.74 -16.17
CA ASP A 447 12.36 27.81 -15.98
C ASP A 447 13.44 27.37 -15.00
N GLN A 448 13.07 26.81 -13.84
CA GLN A 448 14.03 26.30 -12.83
C GLN A 448 14.90 25.15 -13.36
N ALA A 449 14.33 24.29 -14.21
CA ALA A 449 15.06 23.18 -14.84
C ALA A 449 15.93 23.63 -16.02
N ASP A 450 15.90 24.89 -16.40
CA ASP A 450 16.48 25.39 -17.66
C ASP A 450 16.13 24.42 -18.82
N TRP A 451 14.83 24.21 -19.03
CA TRP A 451 14.36 23.23 -20.02
C TRP A 451 14.91 23.53 -21.42
N ASN A 452 14.93 24.79 -21.83
CA ASN A 452 15.39 25.22 -23.15
C ASN A 452 16.89 25.01 -23.33
N GLY A 453 17.70 25.11 -22.27
CA GLY A 453 19.13 24.86 -22.27
C GLY A 453 19.52 23.38 -22.27
N PHE A 454 18.55 22.46 -22.13
CA PHE A 454 18.86 21.02 -22.00
C PHE A 454 19.59 20.44 -23.23
N ALA A 455 19.27 20.88 -24.44
CA ALA A 455 19.95 20.40 -25.64
C ALA A 455 21.49 20.67 -25.62
N ALA A 456 21.87 21.82 -25.09
CA ALA A 456 23.27 22.16 -24.88
C ALA A 456 23.95 21.32 -23.79
N ARG A 457 23.22 21.16 -22.63
CA ARG A 457 23.70 20.29 -21.53
C ARG A 457 23.88 18.84 -21.98
N ARG A 458 22.99 18.31 -22.79
CA ARG A 458 23.05 16.94 -23.35
C ARG A 458 24.30 16.78 -24.27
N ARG A 459 24.54 17.76 -25.15
CA ARG A 459 25.77 17.76 -26.00
C ARG A 459 27.05 17.78 -25.16
N ASN A 460 27.08 18.63 -24.14
CA ASN A 460 28.22 18.74 -23.25
C ASN A 460 28.44 17.47 -22.39
N ALA A 461 27.33 16.82 -21.96
CA ALA A 461 27.43 15.53 -21.28
C ALA A 461 28.06 14.46 -22.19
N ARG A 462 27.59 14.36 -23.44
CA ARG A 462 28.17 13.41 -24.44
C ARG A 462 29.65 13.63 -24.69
N LYS A 463 30.12 14.89 -24.80
CA LYS A 463 31.55 15.20 -24.93
C LYS A 463 32.39 14.67 -23.76
N ARG A 464 31.78 14.48 -22.60
CA ARG A 464 32.39 13.93 -21.37
C ARG A 464 32.14 12.44 -21.17
N GLY A 465 31.67 11.73 -22.21
CA GLY A 465 31.30 10.29 -22.12
C GLY A 465 30.07 9.99 -21.25
N ARG A 466 29.25 10.99 -20.98
CA ARG A 466 28.05 10.82 -20.13
C ARG A 466 26.75 10.92 -20.94
N LEU A 467 25.75 10.16 -20.54
CA LEU A 467 24.37 10.28 -21.04
C LEU A 467 23.58 11.22 -20.14
N ALA A 468 22.73 12.06 -20.73
CA ALA A 468 21.81 12.93 -20.02
C ALA A 468 20.40 12.83 -20.63
N GLY A 469 19.39 12.75 -19.78
CA GLY A 469 17.98 12.73 -20.15
C GLY A 469 17.20 13.78 -19.37
N ILE A 470 16.08 14.24 -19.92
CA ILE A 470 15.12 15.11 -19.25
C ILE A 470 13.71 14.61 -19.52
N GLY A 471 12.88 14.55 -18.49
CA GLY A 471 11.48 14.20 -18.56
C GLY A 471 10.61 15.26 -17.93
N ILE A 472 9.32 15.24 -18.28
CA ILE A 472 8.28 16.06 -17.66
C ILE A 472 7.10 15.17 -17.31
N SER A 473 6.56 15.33 -16.12
CA SER A 473 5.37 14.65 -15.64
C SER A 473 4.56 15.62 -14.78
N ARG A 474 3.25 15.51 -14.82
CA ARG A 474 2.33 16.40 -14.11
C ARG A 474 1.33 15.60 -13.31
N SER A 475 1.19 15.96 -12.04
CA SER A 475 0.21 15.35 -11.14
C SER A 475 -0.49 16.41 -10.31
N GLU A 476 -1.73 16.15 -9.91
CA GLU A 476 -2.50 16.98 -8.97
C GLU A 476 -2.29 16.47 -7.53
N GLU A 477 -1.11 16.20 -7.08
CA GLU A 477 -0.86 15.71 -5.73
C GLU A 477 -0.44 16.84 -4.78
N ARG A 478 -1.27 17.17 -3.80
CA ARG A 478 -0.99 18.17 -2.75
C ARG A 478 0.17 17.78 -1.81
N ARG A 479 0.48 16.49 -1.70
CA ARG A 479 1.44 15.97 -0.73
C ARG A 479 2.88 15.94 -1.23
N VAL A 480 3.11 16.04 -2.53
CA VAL A 480 4.45 15.95 -3.14
C VAL A 480 5.36 17.12 -2.78
N GLY A 481 4.83 18.25 -2.32
CA GLY A 481 5.63 19.44 -1.99
C GLY A 481 6.34 19.42 -0.63
N LYS A 482 5.98 18.56 0.30
CA LYS A 482 6.56 18.55 1.65
C LYS A 482 7.71 17.56 1.84
N GLU A 483 7.79 16.53 1.01
CA GLU A 483 8.71 15.42 1.18
C GLU A 483 9.91 15.45 0.21
N CYS A 484 9.90 16.34 -0.76
CA CYS A 484 10.96 16.51 -1.77
C CYS A 484 11.82 17.76 -1.57
N ARG A 485 11.93 18.28 -0.35
CA ARG A 485 12.95 19.27 -0.01
C ARG A 485 14.21 18.54 0.49
N LEU A 486 14.96 18.05 -0.45
CA LEU A 486 16.39 17.83 -0.30
C LEU A 486 17.12 19.00 -0.94
#